data_91a3af94ed26da5d1ab6ecd68f02ad87
#
_entry.id   91a3af94ed26da5d1ab6ecd68f02ad87
#
_cell.length_a   1.000
_cell.length_b   1.000
_cell.length_c   1.000
_cell.angle_alpha   90.00
_cell.angle_beta   90.00
_cell.angle_gamma   90.00
#
_symmetry.space_group_name_H-M   'P 1'
#
loop_
_entity.id
_entity.type
_entity.pdbx_description
1 polymer ?
#
loop_
_entity_poly.entity_id
_entity_poly.type
_entity_poly.pdbx_seq_one_letter_code
_entity_poly.pdbx_strand_id
1 'polypeptide(L)'
;MNGAKEIVQKYDVDGIHMDDYFYPSFSKKNVKKAFDAKEYNKSSYKKKKKSIYTYRRAQVNNLVKRMKKTIKSVDPNVTFGISPAGNIDNLTSKYSYYVDIHKWLNSTAYVDYICPQIYWGFKHPTAAFDKVTRRWVKAARKKKVKLYIGIGVYRAGHNAGQNRAERKEWKSDTKVLKKQVQYGRKYKVDGFAFFDYQDLKSKTSRKAVNQLKTVLK
;
A
#
# COMPACT_ATOMS: atom_id res chain seq x y z
N MET A 1 -9.27 15.53 7.24
CA MET A 1 -10.70 15.26 7.07
C MET A 1 -11.35 16.27 6.14
N ASN A 2 -11.17 17.58 6.38
CA ASN A 2 -11.83 18.62 5.59
C ASN A 2 -11.50 18.55 4.09
N GLY A 3 -10.23 18.36 3.71
CA GLY A 3 -9.85 18.24 2.30
C GLY A 3 -10.54 17.07 1.58
N ALA A 4 -10.60 15.88 2.20
CA ALA A 4 -11.30 14.75 1.59
C ALA A 4 -12.81 15.01 1.46
N LYS A 5 -13.42 15.66 2.46
CA LYS A 5 -14.82 16.09 2.41
C LYS A 5 -15.04 17.08 1.27
N GLU A 6 -14.17 18.07 1.14
CA GLU A 6 -14.25 19.10 0.11
C GLU A 6 -14.12 18.50 -1.29
N ILE A 7 -13.18 17.56 -1.51
CA ILE A 7 -13.02 16.90 -2.81
C ILE A 7 -14.31 16.18 -3.21
N VAL A 8 -14.89 15.38 -2.30
CA VAL A 8 -16.12 14.64 -2.59
C VAL A 8 -17.32 15.56 -2.80
N GLN A 9 -17.35 16.73 -2.16
CA GLN A 9 -18.43 17.72 -2.31
C GLN A 9 -18.34 18.52 -3.60
N LYS A 10 -17.11 18.81 -4.08
CA LYS A 10 -16.92 19.77 -5.18
C LYS A 10 -16.58 19.10 -6.51
N TYR A 11 -16.16 17.84 -6.51
CA TYR A 11 -15.73 17.14 -7.71
C TYR A 11 -16.46 15.81 -7.84
N ASP A 12 -16.82 15.47 -9.07
CA ASP A 12 -17.42 14.18 -9.41
C ASP A 12 -16.32 13.10 -9.46
N VAL A 13 -16.04 12.52 -8.28
CA VAL A 13 -15.00 11.50 -8.12
C VAL A 13 -15.59 10.17 -7.68
N ASP A 14 -15.15 9.07 -8.28
CA ASP A 14 -15.57 7.71 -7.92
C ASP A 14 -14.88 7.19 -6.66
N GLY A 15 -13.79 7.83 -6.24
CA GLY A 15 -13.03 7.38 -5.08
C GLY A 15 -11.95 8.33 -4.59
N ILE A 16 -11.55 8.11 -3.35
CA ILE A 16 -10.39 8.76 -2.72
C ILE A 16 -9.32 7.70 -2.50
N HIS A 17 -8.13 7.96 -3.00
CA HIS A 17 -6.94 7.12 -2.81
C HIS A 17 -5.89 7.90 -2.03
N MET A 18 -5.23 7.26 -1.05
CA MET A 18 -4.15 7.88 -0.31
C MET A 18 -2.99 6.91 -0.04
N ASP A 19 -1.80 7.48 0.10
CA ASP A 19 -0.61 6.76 0.55
C ASP A 19 -0.59 6.52 2.06
N ASP A 20 0.38 5.77 2.53
CA ASP A 20 0.49 5.27 3.91
C ASP A 20 1.55 6.00 4.76
N TYR A 21 1.87 7.23 4.47
CA TYR A 21 2.85 8.01 5.24
C TYR A 21 2.32 8.47 6.62
N PHE A 22 1.90 7.49 7.46
CA PHE A 22 1.27 7.79 8.75
C PHE A 22 2.27 8.19 9.83
N TYR A 23 3.26 7.33 10.06
CA TYR A 23 4.33 7.58 11.03
C TYR A 23 5.70 7.39 10.39
N PRO A 24 6.68 8.24 10.73
CA PRO A 24 8.05 8.03 10.28
C PRO A 24 8.67 6.79 10.94
N SER A 25 9.78 6.34 10.38
CA SER A 25 10.56 5.28 11.01
C SER A 25 11.31 5.81 12.24
N PHE A 26 11.31 5.03 13.30
CA PHE A 26 12.03 5.33 14.53
C PHE A 26 13.13 4.31 14.80
N SER A 27 14.27 4.76 15.33
CA SER A 27 15.26 3.86 15.91
C SER A 27 14.76 3.28 17.25
N LYS A 28 15.31 2.15 17.68
CA LYS A 28 15.03 1.57 19.02
C LYS A 28 15.25 2.60 20.14
N LYS A 29 16.28 3.44 20.02
CA LYS A 29 16.65 4.48 21.00
C LYS A 29 15.58 5.58 21.07
N ASN A 30 15.03 5.99 19.94
CA ASN A 30 14.18 7.19 19.84
C ASN A 30 12.67 6.88 19.86
N VAL A 31 12.27 5.64 19.65
CA VAL A 31 10.86 5.26 19.51
C VAL A 31 9.96 5.65 20.69
N LYS A 32 10.51 5.66 21.91
CA LYS A 32 9.77 6.05 23.13
C LYS A 32 9.82 7.55 23.43
N LYS A 33 10.72 8.29 22.78
CA LYS A 33 10.94 9.73 22.97
C LYS A 33 10.53 10.58 21.77
N ALA A 34 9.73 10.00 20.86
CA ALA A 34 9.29 10.66 19.63
C ALA A 34 8.28 11.79 19.93
N PHE A 35 7.98 12.57 18.89
CA PHE A 35 7.16 13.78 18.95
C PHE A 35 5.80 13.59 19.66
N ASP A 36 5.23 12.39 19.63
CA ASP A 36 3.94 12.04 20.25
C ASP A 36 4.03 11.48 21.68
N ALA A 37 5.24 11.47 22.27
CA ALA A 37 5.45 10.92 23.61
C ALA A 37 4.66 11.66 24.70
N LYS A 38 4.51 12.98 24.54
CA LYS A 38 3.76 13.84 25.47
C LYS A 38 2.28 13.48 25.47
N GLU A 39 1.70 13.33 24.28
CA GLU A 39 0.30 12.95 24.06
C GLU A 39 0.04 11.53 24.58
N TYR A 40 0.94 10.60 24.28
CA TYR A 40 0.86 9.25 24.82
C TYR A 40 0.84 9.25 26.36
N ASN A 41 1.74 10.01 27.01
CA ASN A 41 1.84 10.06 28.47
C ASN A 41 0.56 10.59 29.14
N LYS A 42 -0.16 11.50 28.49
CA LYS A 42 -1.45 12.03 28.95
C LYS A 42 -2.65 11.14 28.60
N SER A 43 -2.47 10.18 27.72
CA SER A 43 -3.55 9.35 27.17
C SER A 43 -4.08 8.30 28.15
N SER A 44 -5.31 7.84 27.92
CA SER A 44 -5.89 6.68 28.61
C SER A 44 -5.10 5.40 28.35
N TYR A 45 -4.34 5.31 27.27
CA TYR A 45 -3.47 4.16 26.97
C TYR A 45 -2.34 4.03 27.99
N LYS A 46 -1.70 5.14 28.36
CA LYS A 46 -0.66 5.15 29.40
C LYS A 46 -1.25 4.81 30.76
N LYS A 47 -2.39 5.42 31.12
CA LYS A 47 -3.12 5.13 32.37
C LYS A 47 -3.48 3.63 32.49
N LYS A 48 -3.89 3.00 31.39
CA LYS A 48 -4.20 1.55 31.31
C LYS A 48 -2.95 0.68 31.05
N LYS A 49 -1.74 1.18 31.26
CA LYS A 49 -0.45 0.46 31.07
C LYS A 49 -0.25 -0.16 29.67
N LYS A 50 -0.94 0.36 28.65
CA LYS A 50 -0.73 -0.08 27.25
C LYS A 50 0.46 0.62 26.65
N SER A 51 1.19 -0.08 25.75
CA SER A 51 2.41 0.44 25.14
C SER A 51 2.16 1.61 24.20
N ILE A 52 3.18 2.45 23.97
CA ILE A 52 3.15 3.52 22.96
C ILE A 52 2.92 2.96 21.55
N TYR A 53 3.35 1.74 21.26
CA TYR A 53 3.11 1.06 19.98
C TYR A 53 1.61 0.79 19.76
N THR A 54 0.94 0.35 20.81
CA THR A 54 -0.53 0.13 20.79
C THR A 54 -1.27 1.46 20.63
N TYR A 55 -0.81 2.50 21.30
CA TYR A 55 -1.36 3.86 21.16
C TYR A 55 -1.25 4.35 19.72
N ARG A 56 -0.05 4.33 19.11
CA ARG A 56 0.16 4.80 17.73
C ARG A 56 -0.70 4.04 16.73
N ARG A 57 -0.73 2.71 16.83
CA ARG A 57 -1.59 1.90 15.96
C ARG A 57 -3.07 2.25 16.10
N ALA A 58 -3.53 2.55 17.31
CA ALA A 58 -4.88 2.99 17.53
C ALA A 58 -5.15 4.38 16.94
N GLN A 59 -4.17 5.31 16.97
CA GLN A 59 -4.32 6.62 16.33
C GLN A 59 -4.43 6.48 14.80
N VAL A 60 -3.58 5.65 14.17
CA VAL A 60 -3.67 5.37 12.73
C VAL A 60 -5.01 4.72 12.37
N ASN A 61 -5.44 3.70 13.12
CA ASN A 61 -6.75 3.08 12.92
C ASN A 61 -7.90 4.10 13.02
N ASN A 62 -7.82 5.00 13.98
CA ASN A 62 -8.83 6.02 14.22
C ASN A 62 -8.88 7.03 13.07
N LEU A 63 -7.71 7.47 12.58
CA LEU A 63 -7.59 8.35 11.43
C LEU A 63 -8.26 7.71 10.19
N VAL A 64 -7.89 6.49 9.85
CA VAL A 64 -8.41 5.79 8.66
C VAL A 64 -9.92 5.55 8.75
N LYS A 65 -10.39 5.08 9.91
CA LYS A 65 -11.84 4.88 10.15
C LYS A 65 -12.63 6.18 10.02
N ARG A 66 -12.12 7.27 10.60
CA ARG A 66 -12.76 8.60 10.49
C ARG A 66 -12.73 9.13 9.07
N MET A 67 -11.62 8.92 8.32
CA MET A 67 -11.55 9.31 6.92
C MET A 67 -12.65 8.63 6.10
N LYS A 68 -12.76 7.31 6.21
CA LYS A 68 -13.82 6.58 5.52
C LYS A 68 -15.22 7.07 5.90
N LYS A 69 -15.46 7.24 7.21
CA LYS A 69 -16.76 7.75 7.69
C LYS A 69 -17.07 9.12 7.10
N THR A 70 -16.08 10.02 7.04
CA THR A 70 -16.25 11.37 6.47
C THR A 70 -16.59 11.30 4.97
N ILE A 71 -15.87 10.49 4.19
CA ILE A 71 -16.15 10.31 2.77
C ILE A 71 -17.56 9.76 2.56
N LYS A 72 -17.88 8.66 3.23
CA LYS A 72 -19.19 8.00 3.11
C LYS A 72 -20.38 8.83 3.63
N SER A 73 -20.14 9.81 4.50
CA SER A 73 -21.20 10.72 4.95
C SER A 73 -21.53 11.81 3.93
N VAL A 74 -20.66 12.05 2.95
CA VAL A 74 -20.92 12.97 1.82
C VAL A 74 -21.55 12.21 0.67
N ASP A 75 -20.89 11.13 0.23
CA ASP A 75 -21.41 10.23 -0.79
C ASP A 75 -21.08 8.77 -0.43
N PRO A 76 -22.08 7.91 -0.17
CA PRO A 76 -21.87 6.52 0.16
C PRO A 76 -21.27 5.68 -0.99
N ASN A 77 -21.38 6.14 -2.26
CA ASN A 77 -20.87 5.44 -3.44
C ASN A 77 -19.36 5.66 -3.65
N VAL A 78 -18.82 6.81 -3.20
CA VAL A 78 -17.40 7.12 -3.36
C VAL A 78 -16.55 6.13 -2.58
N THR A 79 -15.66 5.41 -3.28
CA THR A 79 -14.78 4.40 -2.68
C THR A 79 -13.61 5.05 -1.94
N PHE A 80 -13.13 4.41 -0.87
CA PHE A 80 -11.94 4.84 -0.15
C PHE A 80 -10.90 3.73 -0.09
N GLY A 81 -9.70 3.98 -0.58
CA GLY A 81 -8.60 3.04 -0.58
C GLY A 81 -7.28 3.63 -0.10
N ILE A 82 -6.38 2.73 0.28
CA ILE A 82 -5.03 3.08 0.73
C ILE A 82 -4.01 2.24 -0.02
N SER A 83 -2.91 2.90 -0.44
CA SER A 83 -1.74 2.28 -1.07
C SER A 83 -0.61 2.16 -0.04
N PRO A 84 -0.58 1.08 0.78
CA PRO A 84 0.46 0.91 1.78
C PRO A 84 1.75 0.39 1.17
N ALA A 85 2.86 0.54 1.92
CA ALA A 85 4.12 -0.11 1.59
C ALA A 85 3.93 -1.62 1.38
N GLY A 86 4.60 -2.17 0.37
CA GLY A 86 4.39 -3.57 -0.05
C GLY A 86 4.78 -4.63 1.00
N ASN A 87 5.70 -4.32 1.93
CA ASN A 87 6.13 -5.27 2.94
C ASN A 87 5.26 -5.20 4.20
N ILE A 88 4.46 -6.24 4.45
CA ILE A 88 3.55 -6.34 5.61
C ILE A 88 4.31 -6.24 6.95
N ASP A 89 5.54 -6.78 7.04
CA ASP A 89 6.30 -6.75 8.28
C ASP A 89 6.71 -5.32 8.66
N ASN A 90 7.05 -4.50 7.66
CA ASN A 90 7.33 -3.08 7.88
C ASN A 90 6.09 -2.33 8.37
N LEU A 91 4.91 -2.59 7.77
CA LEU A 91 3.65 -1.96 8.15
C LEU A 91 3.26 -2.24 9.60
N THR A 92 3.47 -3.49 10.04
CA THR A 92 3.12 -3.94 11.39
C THR A 92 4.24 -3.77 12.41
N SER A 93 5.36 -3.18 12.01
CA SER A 93 6.55 -2.93 12.83
C SER A 93 6.22 -2.09 14.07
N LYS A 94 7.06 -2.25 15.11
CA LYS A 94 7.10 -1.37 16.29
C LYS A 94 7.85 -0.06 16.05
N TYR A 95 8.45 0.11 14.87
CA TYR A 95 9.37 1.21 14.60
C TYR A 95 8.95 2.11 13.43
N SER A 96 7.92 1.72 12.67
CA SER A 96 7.47 2.48 11.49
C SER A 96 6.00 2.23 11.18
N TYR A 97 5.38 3.13 10.42
CA TYR A 97 4.02 3.07 9.88
C TYR A 97 2.90 2.86 10.90
N TYR A 98 2.98 1.86 11.78
CA TYR A 98 1.96 1.46 12.77
C TYR A 98 0.61 1.10 12.14
N VAL A 99 0.62 0.55 10.95
CA VAL A 99 -0.56 0.11 10.21
C VAL A 99 -1.06 -1.22 10.75
N ASP A 100 -2.36 -1.31 11.02
CA ASP A 100 -3.02 -2.55 11.45
C ASP A 100 -3.68 -3.22 10.24
N ILE A 101 -2.85 -3.63 9.27
CA ILE A 101 -3.32 -4.12 7.97
C ILE A 101 -4.26 -5.33 8.10
N HIS A 102 -3.99 -6.23 9.05
CA HIS A 102 -4.85 -7.38 9.27
C HIS A 102 -6.25 -6.98 9.74
N LYS A 103 -6.35 -5.93 10.56
CA LYS A 103 -7.63 -5.38 10.99
C LYS A 103 -8.36 -4.71 9.83
N TRP A 104 -7.66 -3.94 9.00
CA TRP A 104 -8.28 -3.25 7.86
C TRP A 104 -8.80 -4.23 6.82
N LEU A 105 -8.05 -5.26 6.48
CA LEU A 105 -8.47 -6.30 5.54
C LEU A 105 -9.63 -7.17 6.05
N ASN A 106 -9.88 -7.19 7.37
CA ASN A 106 -10.93 -8.00 7.97
C ASN A 106 -12.20 -7.22 8.36
N SER A 107 -12.27 -5.92 8.00
CA SER A 107 -13.39 -5.06 8.36
C SER A 107 -13.63 -3.98 7.31
N THR A 108 -14.86 -3.88 6.85
CA THR A 108 -15.31 -2.81 5.94
C THR A 108 -15.36 -1.42 6.59
N ALA A 109 -15.04 -1.30 7.89
CA ALA A 109 -15.07 -0.01 8.60
C ALA A 109 -13.91 0.92 8.29
N TYR A 110 -12.84 0.42 7.63
CA TYR A 110 -11.59 1.17 7.41
C TYR A 110 -11.43 1.61 5.96
N VAL A 111 -11.48 0.68 5.03
CA VAL A 111 -11.24 0.93 3.60
C VAL A 111 -12.19 0.08 2.76
N ASP A 112 -12.36 0.44 1.49
CA ASP A 112 -13.06 -0.38 0.49
C ASP A 112 -12.08 -1.25 -0.27
N TYR A 113 -10.83 -0.77 -0.45
CA TYR A 113 -9.74 -1.54 -1.05
C TYR A 113 -8.38 -1.20 -0.45
N ILE A 114 -7.43 -2.14 -0.63
CA ILE A 114 -6.01 -1.96 -0.33
C ILE A 114 -5.23 -2.20 -1.61
N CYS A 115 -4.22 -1.34 -1.88
CA CYS A 115 -3.38 -1.43 -3.05
C CYS A 115 -1.88 -1.39 -2.66
N PRO A 116 -1.30 -2.47 -2.11
CA PRO A 116 0.09 -2.48 -1.66
C PRO A 116 1.06 -2.18 -2.80
N GLN A 117 2.07 -1.35 -2.53
CA GLN A 117 3.13 -0.94 -3.45
C GLN A 117 4.17 -2.06 -3.60
N ILE A 118 3.88 -3.08 -4.41
CA ILE A 118 4.79 -4.21 -4.64
C ILE A 118 5.71 -3.89 -5.82
N TYR A 119 6.59 -2.91 -5.63
CA TYR A 119 7.45 -2.35 -6.67
C TYR A 119 8.77 -3.11 -6.82
N TRP A 120 8.78 -4.42 -6.60
CA TRP A 120 9.94 -5.30 -6.72
C TRP A 120 9.80 -6.29 -7.87
N GLY A 121 10.94 -6.78 -8.36
CA GLY A 121 10.99 -7.86 -9.35
C GLY A 121 10.83 -9.24 -8.69
N PHE A 122 10.72 -10.28 -9.51
CA PHE A 122 10.72 -11.66 -9.04
C PHE A 122 12.08 -12.10 -8.50
N LYS A 123 13.16 -11.40 -8.88
CA LYS A 123 14.54 -11.69 -8.46
C LYS A 123 15.02 -10.85 -7.29
N HIS A 124 14.11 -10.09 -6.64
CA HIS A 124 14.46 -9.36 -5.43
C HIS A 124 14.85 -10.33 -4.30
N PRO A 125 15.98 -10.09 -3.57
CA PRO A 125 16.53 -11.08 -2.65
C PRO A 125 15.63 -11.41 -1.46
N THR A 126 14.93 -10.43 -0.91
CA THR A 126 14.11 -10.58 0.31
C THR A 126 12.62 -10.29 0.12
N ALA A 127 12.27 -9.55 -0.94
CA ALA A 127 10.89 -9.11 -1.20
C ALA A 127 10.46 -9.43 -2.65
N ALA A 128 10.75 -10.65 -3.13
CA ALA A 128 10.38 -11.09 -4.46
C ALA A 128 8.87 -10.93 -4.69
N PHE A 129 8.49 -10.37 -5.84
CA PHE A 129 7.11 -10.00 -6.18
C PHE A 129 6.11 -11.14 -5.91
N ASP A 130 6.44 -12.35 -6.33
CA ASP A 130 5.59 -13.52 -6.14
C ASP A 130 5.37 -13.87 -4.66
N LYS A 131 6.43 -13.81 -3.86
CA LYS A 131 6.37 -14.10 -2.41
C LYS A 131 5.54 -13.05 -1.67
N VAL A 132 5.77 -11.77 -1.98
CA VAL A 132 5.04 -10.66 -1.36
C VAL A 132 3.57 -10.68 -1.77
N THR A 133 3.27 -10.86 -3.05
CA THR A 133 1.89 -10.96 -3.54
C THR A 133 1.12 -12.10 -2.85
N ARG A 134 1.71 -13.29 -2.70
CA ARG A 134 1.07 -14.40 -1.97
C ARG A 134 0.78 -14.08 -0.51
N ARG A 135 1.66 -13.33 0.16
CA ARG A 135 1.41 -12.89 1.55
C ARG A 135 0.19 -11.97 1.63
N TRP A 136 0.06 -11.02 0.68
CA TRP A 136 -1.10 -10.13 0.62
C TRP A 136 -2.40 -10.89 0.33
N VAL A 137 -2.38 -11.79 -0.65
CA VAL A 137 -3.54 -12.66 -0.95
C VAL A 137 -3.96 -13.48 0.28
N LYS A 138 -3.00 -14.07 1.01
CA LYS A 138 -3.28 -14.79 2.26
C LYS A 138 -3.88 -13.87 3.33
N ALA A 139 -3.39 -12.63 3.46
CA ALA A 139 -3.91 -11.66 4.42
C ALA A 139 -5.35 -11.21 4.05
N ALA A 140 -5.65 -11.04 2.76
CA ALA A 140 -6.96 -10.61 2.24
C ALA A 140 -7.96 -11.77 2.02
N ARG A 141 -7.66 -13.00 2.45
CA ARG A 141 -8.44 -14.24 2.17
C ARG A 141 -9.93 -14.15 2.51
N LYS A 142 -10.34 -13.32 3.48
CA LYS A 142 -11.75 -13.15 3.88
C LYS A 142 -12.55 -12.30 2.88
N LYS A 143 -11.90 -11.71 1.90
CA LYS A 143 -12.49 -10.89 0.80
C LYS A 143 -13.51 -9.84 1.24
N LYS A 144 -13.35 -9.29 2.42
CA LYS A 144 -14.18 -8.16 2.90
C LYS A 144 -13.78 -6.82 2.28
N VAL A 145 -12.53 -6.73 1.81
CA VAL A 145 -11.90 -5.56 1.22
C VAL A 145 -11.23 -6.01 -0.07
N LYS A 146 -11.36 -5.25 -1.15
CA LYS A 146 -10.71 -5.57 -2.42
C LYS A 146 -9.20 -5.44 -2.31
N LEU A 147 -8.47 -6.33 -2.97
CA LEU A 147 -7.01 -6.31 -3.04
C LEU A 147 -6.57 -5.97 -4.47
N TYR A 148 -6.08 -4.76 -4.66
CA TYR A 148 -5.34 -4.38 -5.86
C TYR A 148 -3.85 -4.54 -5.63
N ILE A 149 -3.05 -4.65 -6.69
CA ILE A 149 -1.59 -4.74 -6.60
C ILE A 149 -0.98 -3.54 -7.31
N GLY A 150 -0.21 -2.74 -6.56
CA GLY A 150 0.60 -1.67 -7.11
C GLY A 150 1.86 -2.22 -7.79
N ILE A 151 2.07 -1.85 -9.05
CA ILE A 151 3.20 -2.27 -9.88
C ILE A 151 4.02 -1.05 -10.27
N GLY A 152 5.34 -1.06 -10.00
CA GLY A 152 6.26 0.02 -10.32
C GLY A 152 6.76 -0.05 -11.76
N VAL A 153 6.11 0.63 -12.68
CA VAL A 153 6.50 0.68 -14.11
C VAL A 153 7.84 1.39 -14.30
N TYR A 154 8.15 2.39 -13.46
CA TYR A 154 9.38 3.17 -13.49
C TYR A 154 10.67 2.35 -13.40
N ARG A 155 10.59 1.08 -12.98
CA ARG A 155 11.73 0.17 -12.92
C ARG A 155 12.05 -0.50 -14.27
N ALA A 156 11.05 -0.63 -15.13
CA ALA A 156 11.17 -1.37 -16.39
C ALA A 156 12.10 -0.66 -17.38
N GLY A 157 13.10 -1.39 -17.88
CA GLY A 157 14.16 -0.86 -18.74
C GLY A 157 15.31 -0.19 -18.00
N HIS A 158 15.21 0.00 -16.69
CA HIS A 158 16.25 0.61 -15.87
C HIS A 158 17.11 -0.42 -15.13
N ASN A 159 18.33 -0.03 -14.75
CA ASN A 159 19.23 -0.84 -13.91
C ASN A 159 18.81 -0.75 -12.43
N ALA A 160 17.54 -1.10 -12.14
CA ALA A 160 16.91 -0.98 -10.83
C ALA A 160 16.98 -2.32 -10.07
N GLY A 161 17.25 -2.30 -8.77
CA GLY A 161 17.22 -3.51 -7.95
C GLY A 161 18.34 -3.59 -6.92
N GLN A 162 18.17 -4.45 -5.94
CA GLN A 162 19.10 -4.61 -4.82
C GLN A 162 20.27 -5.56 -5.12
N ASN A 163 20.07 -6.51 -6.04
CA ASN A 163 21.13 -7.44 -6.43
C ASN A 163 21.29 -7.47 -7.97
N ARG A 164 22.33 -8.15 -8.44
CA ARG A 164 22.64 -8.29 -9.87
C ARG A 164 21.49 -8.95 -10.65
N ALA A 165 20.84 -9.96 -10.08
CA ALA A 165 19.77 -10.71 -10.74
C ALA A 165 18.52 -9.84 -10.94
N GLU A 166 18.11 -9.07 -9.92
CA GLU A 166 16.98 -8.13 -10.02
C GLU A 166 17.29 -6.99 -10.99
N ARG A 167 18.51 -6.43 -10.94
CA ARG A 167 18.93 -5.39 -11.91
C ARG A 167 18.87 -5.89 -13.35
N LYS A 168 19.35 -7.12 -13.61
CA LYS A 168 19.27 -7.74 -14.94
C LYS A 168 17.80 -7.97 -15.34
N GLU A 169 16.95 -8.42 -14.42
CA GLU A 169 15.52 -8.62 -14.66
C GLU A 169 14.87 -7.31 -15.14
N TRP A 170 14.98 -6.23 -14.36
CA TRP A 170 14.37 -4.95 -14.72
C TRP A 170 14.92 -4.33 -16.00
N LYS A 171 16.24 -4.41 -16.21
CA LYS A 171 16.91 -3.85 -17.39
C LYS A 171 16.58 -4.60 -18.68
N SER A 172 16.47 -5.93 -18.64
CA SER A 172 16.50 -6.77 -19.84
C SER A 172 15.25 -7.63 -20.05
N ASP A 173 14.48 -7.97 -19.01
CA ASP A 173 13.26 -8.77 -19.17
C ASP A 173 12.07 -7.87 -19.54
N THR A 174 11.82 -7.75 -20.83
CA THR A 174 10.68 -6.97 -21.34
C THR A 174 9.31 -7.54 -20.94
N LYS A 175 9.25 -8.75 -20.39
CA LYS A 175 7.99 -9.40 -19.95
C LYS A 175 7.73 -9.29 -18.45
N VAL A 176 8.59 -8.60 -17.68
CA VAL A 176 8.47 -8.55 -16.22
C VAL A 176 7.10 -8.02 -15.76
N LEU A 177 6.61 -6.89 -16.31
CA LEU A 177 5.29 -6.32 -15.97
C LEU A 177 4.14 -7.25 -16.38
N LYS A 178 4.22 -7.85 -17.58
CA LYS A 178 3.27 -8.87 -18.05
C LYS A 178 3.19 -10.05 -17.08
N LYS A 179 4.33 -10.59 -16.67
CA LYS A 179 4.41 -11.70 -15.70
C LYS A 179 3.80 -11.33 -14.36
N GLN A 180 4.00 -10.10 -13.88
CA GLN A 180 3.42 -9.61 -12.63
C GLN A 180 1.88 -9.59 -12.69
N VAL A 181 1.30 -9.09 -13.77
CA VAL A 181 -0.17 -9.11 -13.97
C VAL A 181 -0.69 -10.55 -14.06
N GLN A 182 -0.05 -11.40 -14.87
CA GLN A 182 -0.43 -12.80 -14.99
C GLN A 182 -0.38 -13.52 -13.63
N TYR A 183 0.65 -13.23 -12.82
CA TYR A 183 0.79 -13.80 -11.49
C TYR A 183 -0.33 -13.34 -10.54
N GLY A 184 -0.64 -12.05 -10.51
CA GLY A 184 -1.75 -11.52 -9.71
C GLY A 184 -3.10 -12.12 -10.12
N ARG A 185 -3.36 -12.25 -11.41
CA ARG A 185 -4.59 -12.90 -11.94
C ARG A 185 -4.69 -14.37 -11.53
N LYS A 186 -3.59 -15.12 -11.58
CA LYS A 186 -3.54 -16.52 -11.08
C LYS A 186 -4.01 -16.62 -9.63
N TYR A 187 -3.71 -15.62 -8.82
CA TYR A 187 -4.13 -15.56 -7.41
C TYR A 187 -5.40 -14.76 -7.17
N LYS A 188 -6.14 -14.43 -8.24
CA LYS A 188 -7.46 -13.77 -8.19
C LYS A 188 -7.46 -12.46 -7.38
N VAL A 189 -6.43 -11.63 -7.57
CA VAL A 189 -6.46 -10.25 -7.07
C VAL A 189 -7.51 -9.44 -7.84
N ASP A 190 -8.08 -8.42 -7.21
CA ASP A 190 -9.20 -7.67 -7.77
C ASP A 190 -8.79 -6.67 -8.86
N GLY A 191 -7.49 -6.36 -8.99
CA GLY A 191 -6.97 -5.48 -10.04
C GLY A 191 -5.54 -5.01 -9.79
N PHE A 192 -5.11 -4.04 -10.59
CA PHE A 192 -3.75 -3.51 -10.60
C PHE A 192 -3.76 -1.99 -10.69
N ALA A 193 -2.79 -1.34 -10.02
CA ALA A 193 -2.45 0.06 -10.21
C ALA A 193 -1.01 0.17 -10.71
N PHE A 194 -0.80 0.93 -11.77
CA PHE A 194 0.52 1.09 -12.40
C PHE A 194 1.12 2.45 -12.04
N PHE A 195 2.21 2.46 -11.32
CA PHE A 195 2.94 3.65 -10.95
C PHE A 195 4.18 3.81 -11.84
N ASP A 196 4.27 4.85 -12.69
CA ASP A 196 3.20 5.83 -12.85
C ASP A 196 2.82 6.04 -14.33
N TYR A 197 1.98 7.03 -14.60
CA TYR A 197 1.51 7.33 -15.95
C TYR A 197 2.61 7.82 -16.89
N GLN A 198 3.57 8.61 -16.40
CA GLN A 198 4.70 9.07 -17.21
C GLN A 198 5.56 7.89 -17.67
N ASP A 199 5.78 6.93 -16.79
CA ASP A 199 6.54 5.74 -17.13
C ASP A 199 5.81 4.80 -18.10
N LEU A 200 4.49 4.80 -18.12
CA LEU A 200 3.73 4.11 -19.16
C LEU A 200 3.95 4.68 -20.58
N LYS A 201 4.37 5.94 -20.68
CA LYS A 201 4.70 6.62 -21.95
C LYS A 201 6.20 6.70 -22.23
N SER A 202 7.05 6.37 -21.28
CA SER A 202 8.51 6.50 -21.38
C SER A 202 9.08 5.62 -22.50
N LYS A 203 10.09 6.16 -23.20
CA LYS A 203 10.86 5.41 -24.21
C LYS A 203 11.56 4.20 -23.56
N THR A 204 12.04 4.34 -22.33
CA THR A 204 12.79 3.31 -21.60
C THR A 204 11.93 2.10 -21.26
N SER A 205 10.72 2.31 -20.76
CA SER A 205 9.79 1.23 -20.39
C SER A 205 8.99 0.66 -21.57
N ARG A 206 9.03 1.31 -22.74
CA ARG A 206 8.18 1.02 -23.92
C ARG A 206 8.06 -0.46 -24.25
N LYS A 207 9.20 -1.19 -24.31
CA LYS A 207 9.19 -2.62 -24.64
C LYS A 207 8.41 -3.43 -23.60
N ALA A 208 8.57 -3.14 -22.32
CA ALA A 208 7.86 -3.83 -21.26
C ALA A 208 6.38 -3.45 -21.22
N VAL A 209 6.04 -2.18 -21.46
CA VAL A 209 4.65 -1.69 -21.56
C VAL A 209 3.92 -2.31 -22.75
N ASN A 210 4.57 -2.48 -23.90
CA ASN A 210 3.97 -3.18 -25.05
C ASN A 210 3.66 -4.64 -24.73
N GLN A 211 4.54 -5.34 -24.01
CA GLN A 211 4.25 -6.68 -23.51
C GLN A 211 3.13 -6.69 -22.46
N LEU A 212 3.08 -5.72 -21.57
CA LEU A 212 2.00 -5.56 -20.59
C LEU A 212 0.64 -5.40 -21.28
N LYS A 213 0.51 -4.56 -22.31
CA LYS A 213 -0.73 -4.33 -23.06
C LYS A 213 -1.33 -5.62 -23.62
N THR A 214 -0.54 -6.63 -23.95
CA THR A 214 -1.05 -7.90 -24.48
C THR A 214 -1.87 -8.71 -23.49
N VAL A 215 -1.85 -8.36 -22.21
CA VAL A 215 -2.60 -9.05 -21.14
C VAL A 215 -3.62 -8.13 -20.44
N LEU A 216 -3.75 -6.87 -20.85
CA LEU A 216 -4.75 -5.94 -20.30
C LEU A 216 -6.05 -5.91 -21.11
N LYS A 217 -6.06 -6.61 -22.24
CA LYS A 217 -7.26 -6.76 -23.10
C LYS A 217 -8.22 -7.76 -22.51
#